data_939a67a60822ed6e7632f799f35ed776
#
_entry.id   939a67a60822ed6e7632f799f35ed776
#
_cell.length_a   1.000
_cell.length_b   1.000
_cell.length_c   1.000
_cell.angle_alpha   90.00
_cell.angle_beta   90.00
_cell.angle_gamma   90.00
#
_symmetry.space_group_name_H-M   'P 1'
#
loop_
_entity.id
_entity.type
_entity.pdbx_description
1 polymer ?
#
loop_
_entity_poly.entity_id
_entity_poly.type
_entity_poly.pdbx_seq_one_letter_code
_entity_poly.pdbx_strand_id
1 'polypeptide(L)'
;MMKKETFLLLLILVLSACAAQPTQEPTPTPIPNAPYVLVQEENSYAPKMEDLNLKQDGVLLTSVDLSERYDLTPIRAEFHVLGSMPTTCNQLRINVNPPNAKYEIRIEIYSISTPLPKCENVFQQIDAVILLGVYSPGKYTIWANDSYVGDFSSY
;
A
#
# COMPACT_ATOMS: atom_id res chain seq x y z
N MET A 1 -7.60 76.78 25.85
CA MET A 1 -8.76 76.06 25.34
C MET A 1 -8.55 75.79 23.85
N MET A 2 -8.43 74.56 23.43
CA MET A 2 -8.51 74.07 22.02
C MET A 2 -7.46 72.99 21.86
N LYS A 3 -7.85 71.91 21.73
CA LYS A 3 -8.32 70.86 20.84
C LYS A 3 -7.52 69.63 21.06
N LYS A 4 -7.99 68.77 21.97
CA LYS A 4 -7.44 67.42 22.21
C LYS A 4 -8.12 66.34 21.34
N GLU A 5 -8.94 66.72 20.36
CA GLU A 5 -9.81 65.81 19.61
C GLU A 5 -9.27 65.33 18.27
N THR A 6 -8.08 65.79 17.81
CA THR A 6 -7.61 65.50 16.44
C THR A 6 -6.54 64.46 16.36
N PHE A 7 -6.12 63.88 17.50
CA PHE A 7 -5.03 62.91 17.52
C PHE A 7 -5.46 61.43 17.63
N LEU A 8 -6.79 61.21 17.81
CA LEU A 8 -7.35 59.88 18.00
C LEU A 8 -7.80 59.22 16.69
N LEU A 9 -7.77 59.91 15.56
CA LEU A 9 -8.33 59.43 14.29
C LEU A 9 -7.27 58.90 13.32
N LEU A 10 -5.98 58.87 13.70
CA LEU A 10 -4.89 58.45 12.83
C LEU A 10 -4.25 57.08 13.23
N LEU A 11 -4.82 56.39 14.20
CA LEU A 11 -4.25 55.14 14.72
C LEU A 11 -5.02 53.86 14.33
N ILE A 12 -5.99 53.95 13.40
CA ILE A 12 -6.85 52.80 13.05
C ILE A 12 -6.56 52.22 11.63
N LEU A 13 -5.49 52.61 10.98
CA LEU A 13 -5.30 52.26 9.56
C LEU A 13 -4.03 51.47 9.24
N VAL A 14 -3.52 50.63 10.15
CA VAL A 14 -2.43 49.68 9.83
C VAL A 14 -2.66 48.31 10.48
N LEU A 15 -3.80 47.71 10.27
CA LEU A 15 -3.99 46.29 10.42
C LEU A 15 -4.24 45.69 9.02
N SER A 16 -3.22 45.79 8.16
CA SER A 16 -3.15 45.02 6.94
C SER A 16 -2.96 43.56 7.33
N ALA A 17 -4.06 42.82 7.33
CA ALA A 17 -4.08 41.38 7.48
C ALA A 17 -3.21 40.77 6.36
N CYS A 18 -2.02 40.27 6.72
CA CYS A 18 -1.34 39.27 5.92
C CYS A 18 -2.22 38.02 5.91
N ALA A 19 -3.12 37.91 4.94
CA ALA A 19 -3.76 36.65 4.59
C ALA A 19 -2.65 35.73 4.07
N ALA A 20 -2.24 34.75 4.88
CA ALA A 20 -1.39 33.69 4.42
C ALA A 20 -2.13 32.97 3.27
N GLN A 21 -1.63 33.11 2.06
CA GLN A 21 -2.10 32.30 0.94
C GLN A 21 -1.86 30.84 1.30
N PRO A 22 -2.88 29.96 1.16
CA PRO A 22 -2.63 28.53 1.31
C PRO A 22 -1.57 28.13 0.27
N THR A 23 -0.42 27.67 0.77
CA THR A 23 0.62 27.07 -0.08
C THR A 23 -0.04 25.89 -0.80
N GLN A 24 -0.33 26.03 -2.08
CA GLN A 24 -0.77 24.91 -2.90
C GLN A 24 0.39 23.91 -2.93
N GLU A 25 0.16 22.76 -2.32
CA GLU A 25 1.06 21.61 -2.43
C GLU A 25 1.24 21.32 -3.93
N PRO A 26 2.50 21.21 -4.43
CA PRO A 26 2.72 21.00 -5.84
C PRO A 26 2.05 19.69 -6.26
N THR A 27 1.06 19.78 -7.13
CA THR A 27 0.42 18.61 -7.76
C THR A 27 1.53 17.79 -8.42
N PRO A 28 1.70 16.50 -8.07
CA PRO A 28 2.75 15.69 -8.65
C PRO A 28 2.58 15.66 -10.17
N THR A 29 3.61 16.11 -10.88
CA THR A 29 3.65 16.05 -12.35
C THR A 29 3.58 14.59 -12.78
N PRO A 30 2.64 14.16 -13.62
CA PRO A 30 2.56 12.78 -14.09
C PRO A 30 3.88 12.42 -14.77
N ILE A 31 4.51 11.32 -14.35
CA ILE A 31 5.71 10.78 -15.00
C ILE A 31 5.24 10.16 -16.31
N PRO A 32 5.67 10.68 -17.48
CA PRO A 32 5.31 10.07 -18.75
C PRO A 32 5.81 8.60 -18.77
N ASN A 33 4.94 7.66 -19.12
CA ASN A 33 5.22 6.22 -19.17
C ASN A 33 5.46 5.52 -17.82
N ALA A 34 5.01 6.08 -16.70
CA ALA A 34 4.97 5.32 -15.45
C ALA A 34 4.01 4.11 -15.61
N PRO A 35 4.39 2.93 -15.06
CA PRO A 35 3.52 1.77 -15.12
C PRO A 35 2.23 2.01 -14.32
N TYR A 36 1.13 1.45 -14.79
CA TYR A 36 -0.18 1.57 -14.15
C TYR A 36 -0.93 0.24 -14.16
N VAL A 37 -1.92 0.14 -13.27
CA VAL A 37 -2.77 -1.04 -13.11
C VAL A 37 -3.96 -0.93 -14.07
N LEU A 38 -4.17 -1.95 -14.90
CA LEU A 38 -5.32 -2.08 -15.81
C LEU A 38 -6.47 -2.86 -15.17
N VAL A 39 -6.12 -3.95 -14.46
CA VAL A 39 -7.05 -4.79 -13.71
C VAL A 39 -6.45 -5.07 -12.35
N GLN A 40 -7.22 -4.92 -11.30
CA GLN A 40 -6.77 -5.21 -9.94
C GLN A 40 -6.48 -6.71 -9.75
N GLU A 41 -5.67 -7.01 -8.75
CA GLU A 41 -5.41 -8.37 -8.33
C GLU A 41 -6.66 -9.06 -7.77
N GLU A 42 -6.70 -10.39 -7.87
CA GLU A 42 -7.64 -11.23 -7.15
C GLU A 42 -6.95 -11.77 -5.90
N ASN A 43 -7.22 -11.11 -4.77
CA ASN A 43 -6.53 -11.31 -3.52
C ASN A 43 -7.51 -11.37 -2.34
N SER A 44 -7.82 -12.58 -1.90
CA SER A 44 -8.67 -12.81 -0.73
C SER A 44 -8.00 -12.46 0.60
N TYR A 45 -6.69 -12.24 0.60
CA TYR A 45 -5.86 -11.89 1.74
C TYR A 45 -5.53 -10.40 1.80
N ALA A 46 -6.14 -9.58 0.96
CA ALA A 46 -5.91 -8.13 0.95
C ALA A 46 -6.18 -7.52 2.34
N PRO A 47 -5.42 -6.49 2.73
CA PRO A 47 -5.67 -5.75 3.96
C PRO A 47 -7.09 -5.17 3.99
N LYS A 48 -7.70 -5.13 5.18
CA LYS A 48 -9.05 -4.63 5.40
C LYS A 48 -9.04 -3.42 6.32
N MET A 49 -10.05 -2.58 6.24
CA MET A 49 -10.19 -1.41 7.11
C MET A 49 -10.24 -1.77 8.60
N GLU A 50 -10.81 -2.92 8.93
CA GLU A 50 -10.89 -3.44 10.29
C GLU A 50 -9.54 -3.85 10.87
N ASP A 51 -8.53 -4.09 10.03
CA ASP A 51 -7.19 -4.49 10.45
C ASP A 51 -6.39 -3.36 11.11
N LEU A 52 -6.77 -2.09 10.90
CA LEU A 52 -6.05 -0.90 11.35
C LEU A 52 -5.79 -0.85 12.87
N ASN A 53 -6.65 -1.50 13.65
CA ASN A 53 -6.54 -1.55 15.12
C ASN A 53 -6.03 -2.89 15.64
N LEU A 54 -5.63 -3.81 14.75
CA LEU A 54 -5.14 -5.13 15.10
C LEU A 54 -3.61 -5.15 15.16
N LYS A 55 -3.07 -6.00 16.03
CA LYS A 55 -1.63 -6.18 16.12
C LYS A 55 -1.14 -6.92 14.88
N GLN A 56 -0.15 -6.34 14.21
CA GLN A 56 0.56 -7.00 13.12
C GLN A 56 1.66 -7.89 13.69
N ASP A 57 1.75 -9.12 13.19
CA ASP A 57 2.75 -10.11 13.52
C ASP A 57 3.46 -10.60 12.24
N GLY A 58 4.66 -11.13 12.39
CA GLY A 58 5.41 -11.71 11.28
C GLY A 58 4.82 -13.05 10.80
N VAL A 59 5.27 -13.46 9.63
CA VAL A 59 5.01 -14.76 9.01
C VAL A 59 6.34 -15.43 8.75
N LEU A 60 6.44 -16.72 9.06
CA LEU A 60 7.61 -17.52 8.66
C LEU A 60 7.35 -18.08 7.25
N LEU A 61 8.01 -17.49 6.25
CA LEU A 61 7.90 -17.92 4.86
C LEU A 61 8.80 -19.16 4.62
N THR A 62 8.26 -20.17 3.97
CA THR A 62 8.99 -21.37 3.54
C THR A 62 9.36 -21.28 2.06
N SER A 63 8.42 -20.87 1.21
CA SER A 63 8.67 -20.52 -0.18
C SER A 63 7.72 -19.42 -0.64
N VAL A 64 8.17 -18.72 -1.66
CA VAL A 64 7.37 -17.75 -2.42
C VAL A 64 7.70 -17.98 -3.89
N ASP A 65 6.69 -18.32 -4.67
CA ASP A 65 6.82 -18.70 -6.07
C ASP A 65 5.98 -17.78 -6.96
N LEU A 66 6.50 -17.50 -8.16
CA LEU A 66 5.83 -16.72 -9.18
C LEU A 66 5.69 -17.57 -10.44
N SER A 67 4.49 -17.68 -10.98
CA SER A 67 4.22 -18.39 -12.23
C SER A 67 3.29 -17.61 -13.14
N GLU A 68 3.37 -17.81 -14.45
CA GLU A 68 2.48 -17.15 -15.41
C GLU A 68 1.32 -18.07 -15.79
N ARG A 69 0.11 -17.53 -15.79
CA ARG A 69 -1.14 -18.22 -16.13
C ARG A 69 -1.50 -17.95 -17.59
N TYR A 70 -0.96 -18.82 -18.46
CA TYR A 70 -1.18 -18.77 -19.91
C TYR A 70 -2.58 -19.21 -20.34
N ASP A 71 -3.34 -19.82 -19.44
CA ASP A 71 -4.75 -20.20 -19.64
C ASP A 71 -5.73 -19.02 -19.48
N LEU A 72 -5.23 -17.86 -19.03
CA LEU A 72 -6.01 -16.64 -18.86
C LEU A 72 -5.79 -15.65 -20.03
N THR A 73 -6.80 -14.85 -20.32
CA THR A 73 -6.72 -13.77 -21.30
C THR A 73 -7.25 -12.48 -20.66
N PRO A 74 -6.42 -11.47 -20.40
CA PRO A 74 -4.97 -11.44 -20.62
C PRO A 74 -4.19 -12.42 -19.70
N ILE A 75 -2.97 -12.78 -20.12
CA ILE A 75 -2.04 -13.56 -19.27
C ILE A 75 -1.79 -12.79 -17.97
N ARG A 76 -1.80 -13.49 -16.83
CA ARG A 76 -1.58 -12.91 -15.51
C ARG A 76 -0.52 -13.71 -14.76
N ALA A 77 0.15 -13.06 -13.83
CA ALA A 77 1.05 -13.74 -12.92
C ALA A 77 0.29 -14.24 -11.68
N GLU A 78 0.57 -15.48 -11.29
CA GLU A 78 0.10 -16.11 -10.06
C GLU A 78 1.23 -16.09 -9.05
N PHE A 79 0.91 -15.65 -7.83
CA PHE A 79 1.85 -15.53 -6.72
C PHE A 79 1.43 -16.50 -5.62
N HIS A 80 2.28 -17.47 -5.31
CA HIS A 80 2.03 -18.54 -4.36
C HIS A 80 2.94 -18.42 -3.13
N VAL A 81 2.36 -18.51 -1.94
CA VAL A 81 3.04 -18.36 -0.66
C VAL A 81 2.82 -19.59 0.20
N LEU A 82 3.92 -20.22 0.60
CA LEU A 82 3.94 -21.27 1.62
C LEU A 82 4.65 -20.79 2.87
N GLY A 83 4.13 -21.15 4.03
CA GLY A 83 4.73 -20.73 5.29
C GLY A 83 3.90 -21.09 6.52
N SER A 84 4.12 -20.33 7.60
CA SER A 84 3.32 -20.50 8.82
C SER A 84 3.16 -19.19 9.59
N MET A 85 2.07 -19.08 10.30
CA MET A 85 1.76 -17.99 11.25
C MET A 85 1.98 -18.47 12.69
N PRO A 86 2.27 -17.55 13.63
CA PRO A 86 2.68 -17.93 14.99
C PRO A 86 1.62 -18.66 15.81
N THR A 87 0.35 -18.35 15.60
CA THR A 87 -0.75 -18.88 16.43
C THR A 87 -2.01 -19.17 15.61
N THR A 88 -2.94 -19.91 16.18
CA THR A 88 -4.25 -20.19 15.54
C THR A 88 -5.17 -18.97 15.44
N CYS A 89 -4.83 -17.84 16.07
CA CYS A 89 -5.58 -16.58 15.99
C CYS A 89 -5.04 -15.59 14.97
N ASN A 90 -3.96 -15.93 14.29
CA ASN A 90 -3.42 -15.10 13.23
C ASN A 90 -4.22 -15.28 11.93
N GLN A 91 -4.35 -14.20 11.20
CA GLN A 91 -4.92 -14.18 9.85
C GLN A 91 -3.90 -13.61 8.88
N LEU A 92 -3.68 -14.30 7.78
CA LEU A 92 -2.77 -13.87 6.73
C LEU A 92 -3.27 -12.58 6.07
N ARG A 93 -2.31 -11.69 5.76
CA ARG A 93 -2.49 -10.54 4.88
C ARG A 93 -1.38 -10.51 3.84
N ILE A 94 -1.78 -10.22 2.60
CA ILE A 94 -0.89 -10.02 1.47
C ILE A 94 -1.25 -8.68 0.86
N ASN A 95 -0.40 -7.68 1.02
CA ASN A 95 -0.60 -6.34 0.48
C ASN A 95 0.23 -6.19 -0.80
N VAL A 96 -0.43 -6.03 -1.94
CA VAL A 96 0.22 -5.81 -3.23
C VAL A 96 0.26 -4.33 -3.51
N ASN A 97 1.44 -3.72 -3.45
CA ASN A 97 1.59 -2.31 -3.76
C ASN A 97 1.55 -2.08 -5.28
N PRO A 98 1.00 -0.95 -5.74
CA PRO A 98 1.08 -0.57 -7.15
C PRO A 98 2.52 -0.55 -7.66
N PRO A 99 2.76 -0.82 -8.95
CA PRO A 99 4.10 -0.77 -9.51
C PRO A 99 4.69 0.64 -9.42
N ASN A 100 5.97 0.72 -9.07
CA ASN A 100 6.71 1.98 -9.06
C ASN A 100 7.25 2.34 -10.47
N ALA A 101 7.88 3.52 -10.60
CA ALA A 101 8.44 3.99 -11.86
C ALA A 101 9.57 3.10 -12.43
N LYS A 102 10.07 2.12 -11.68
CA LYS A 102 11.07 1.15 -12.11
C LYS A 102 10.44 -0.20 -12.49
N TYR A 103 9.11 -0.28 -12.58
CA TYR A 103 8.38 -1.52 -12.82
C TYR A 103 8.57 -2.57 -11.71
N GLU A 104 8.82 -2.12 -10.47
CA GLU A 104 8.90 -3.00 -9.31
C GLU A 104 7.55 -3.03 -8.58
N ILE A 105 7.07 -4.22 -8.28
CA ILE A 105 5.89 -4.47 -7.46
C ILE A 105 6.37 -5.05 -6.13
N ARG A 106 6.05 -4.38 -5.03
CA ARG A 106 6.39 -4.82 -3.69
C ARG A 106 5.18 -5.44 -3.02
N ILE A 107 5.35 -6.66 -2.51
CA ILE A 107 4.32 -7.42 -1.84
C ILE A 107 4.74 -7.60 -0.38
N GLU A 108 3.89 -7.16 0.53
CA GLU A 108 4.09 -7.30 1.96
C GLU A 108 3.25 -8.47 2.47
N ILE A 109 3.91 -9.46 3.07
CA ILE A 109 3.28 -10.66 3.61
C ILE A 109 3.44 -10.61 5.12
N TYR A 110 2.34 -10.54 5.83
CA TYR A 110 2.30 -10.46 7.29
C TYR A 110 1.04 -11.15 7.82
N SER A 111 0.93 -11.26 9.13
CA SER A 111 -0.30 -11.69 9.76
C SER A 111 -0.82 -10.64 10.73
N ILE A 112 -2.10 -10.68 11.00
CA ILE A 112 -2.72 -9.89 12.05
C ILE A 112 -3.27 -10.83 13.12
N SER A 113 -3.11 -10.47 14.39
CA SER A 113 -3.70 -11.24 15.48
C SER A 113 -5.00 -10.63 15.93
N THR A 114 -6.05 -11.44 15.95
CA THR A 114 -7.34 -11.07 16.53
C THR A 114 -7.37 -11.46 18.02
N PRO A 115 -7.82 -10.60 18.94
CA PRO A 115 -7.92 -10.92 20.34
C PRO A 115 -9.08 -11.90 20.58
N LEU A 116 -8.80 -13.19 20.45
CA LEU A 116 -9.74 -14.26 20.75
C LEU A 116 -9.42 -14.90 22.12
N PRO A 117 -10.42 -15.38 22.88
CA PRO A 117 -10.21 -15.90 24.21
C PRO A 117 -9.45 -17.24 24.28
N LYS A 118 -9.24 -17.90 23.16
CA LYS A 118 -8.55 -19.20 23.07
C LYS A 118 -7.61 -19.22 21.84
N CYS A 119 -6.47 -18.57 21.96
CA CYS A 119 -5.39 -18.69 20.97
C CYS A 119 -4.41 -19.76 21.41
N GLU A 120 -4.17 -20.73 20.57
CA GLU A 120 -3.16 -21.74 20.81
C GLU A 120 -1.83 -21.28 20.19
N ASN A 121 -0.73 -21.42 20.93
CA ASN A 121 0.63 -21.16 20.47
C ASN A 121 1.12 -22.33 19.58
N VAL A 122 0.39 -22.57 18.52
CA VAL A 122 0.69 -23.61 17.54
C VAL A 122 0.81 -22.92 16.17
N PHE A 123 1.87 -23.22 15.44
CA PHE A 123 2.06 -22.69 14.09
C PHE A 123 0.95 -23.15 13.17
N GLN A 124 0.26 -22.17 12.58
CA GLN A 124 -0.77 -22.41 11.57
C GLN A 124 -0.14 -22.35 10.18
N GLN A 125 -0.25 -23.43 9.41
CA GLN A 125 0.30 -23.49 8.06
C GLN A 125 -0.43 -22.55 7.11
N ILE A 126 0.33 -21.98 6.18
CA ILE A 126 -0.13 -21.12 5.09
C ILE A 126 0.14 -21.84 3.78
N ASP A 127 -0.89 -21.89 2.95
CA ASP A 127 -0.85 -22.23 1.54
C ASP A 127 -1.81 -21.24 0.84
N ALA A 128 -1.25 -20.16 0.28
CA ALA A 128 -2.02 -19.05 -0.22
C ALA A 128 -1.62 -18.70 -1.65
N VAL A 129 -2.62 -18.61 -2.51
CA VAL A 129 -2.45 -18.22 -3.91
C VAL A 129 -3.24 -16.94 -4.17
N ILE A 130 -2.62 -15.97 -4.83
CA ILE A 130 -3.27 -14.77 -5.36
C ILE A 130 -2.94 -14.61 -6.84
N LEU A 131 -3.86 -14.00 -7.57
CA LEU A 131 -3.66 -13.68 -8.97
C LEU A 131 -3.34 -12.18 -9.07
N LEU A 132 -2.12 -11.87 -9.50
CA LEU A 132 -1.68 -10.47 -9.62
C LEU A 132 -2.51 -9.73 -10.66
N GLY A 133 -2.53 -8.41 -10.58
CA GLY A 133 -3.25 -7.55 -11.50
C GLY A 133 -2.77 -7.66 -12.96
N VAL A 134 -3.51 -7.03 -13.84
CA VAL A 134 -3.04 -6.74 -15.21
C VAL A 134 -2.44 -5.35 -15.20
N TYR A 135 -1.25 -5.22 -15.71
CA TYR A 135 -0.50 -3.96 -15.73
C TYR A 135 -0.27 -3.48 -17.15
N SER A 136 0.09 -2.20 -17.30
CA SER A 136 0.53 -1.66 -18.59
C SER A 136 1.68 -2.48 -19.18
N PRO A 137 1.85 -2.55 -20.52
CA PRO A 137 2.91 -3.36 -21.13
C PRO A 137 4.29 -3.05 -20.56
N GLY A 138 5.02 -4.11 -20.19
CA GLY A 138 6.34 -3.98 -19.59
C GLY A 138 6.81 -5.24 -18.88
N LYS A 139 8.09 -5.25 -18.48
CA LYS A 139 8.69 -6.29 -17.66
C LYS A 139 8.68 -5.84 -16.20
N TYR A 140 8.04 -6.61 -15.33
CA TYR A 140 7.86 -6.30 -13.91
C TYR A 140 8.72 -7.21 -13.04
N THR A 141 9.30 -6.63 -11.99
CA THR A 141 10.07 -7.33 -10.97
C THR A 141 9.27 -7.41 -9.68
N ILE A 142 9.14 -8.61 -9.11
CA ILE A 142 8.41 -8.86 -7.87
C ILE A 142 9.36 -8.99 -6.70
N TRP A 143 9.04 -8.25 -5.64
CA TRP A 143 9.69 -8.31 -4.34
C TRP A 143 8.68 -8.70 -3.27
N ALA A 144 9.00 -9.70 -2.44
CA ALA A 144 8.19 -10.10 -1.29
C ALA A 144 8.99 -9.88 0.00
N ASN A 145 8.48 -9.09 0.93
CA ASN A 145 9.18 -8.71 2.17
C ASN A 145 10.65 -8.38 1.91
N ASP A 146 10.92 -7.51 0.92
CA ASP A 146 12.23 -7.04 0.47
C ASP A 146 13.15 -8.11 -0.17
N SER A 147 12.65 -9.33 -0.37
CA SER A 147 13.36 -10.39 -1.09
C SER A 147 12.90 -10.45 -2.55
N TYR A 148 13.85 -10.57 -3.47
CA TYR A 148 13.55 -10.79 -4.89
C TYR A 148 12.89 -12.16 -5.08
N VAL A 149 11.77 -12.19 -5.82
CA VAL A 149 11.02 -13.41 -6.13
C VAL A 149 11.17 -13.81 -7.59
N GLY A 150 10.99 -12.89 -8.51
CA GLY A 150 11.04 -13.18 -9.94
C GLY A 150 10.59 -11.99 -10.79
N ASP A 151 10.56 -12.22 -12.09
CA ASP A 151 10.08 -11.27 -13.09
C ASP A 151 8.93 -11.88 -13.89
N PHE A 152 8.02 -11.04 -14.39
CA PHE A 152 7.04 -11.43 -15.42
C PHE A 152 6.82 -10.30 -16.41
N SER A 153 6.20 -10.64 -17.57
CA SER A 153 5.88 -9.65 -18.62
C SER A 153 4.37 -9.44 -18.69
N SER A 154 3.96 -8.17 -18.76
CA SER A 154 2.60 -7.78 -19.13
C SER A 154 2.61 -7.25 -20.57
N TYR A 155 1.60 -7.66 -21.39
CA TYR A 155 1.52 -7.38 -22.83
C TYR A 155 0.28 -6.55 -23.17
#